data_2ec9f25ddabe41940495c9665b14e263
#
_entry.id   2ec9f25ddabe41940495c9665b14e263
#
_cell.length_a   1.000
_cell.length_b   1.000
_cell.length_c   1.000
_cell.angle_alpha   90.00
_cell.angle_beta   90.00
_cell.angle_gamma   90.00
#
_symmetry.space_group_name_H-M   'P 1'
#
loop_
_entity.id
_entity.type
_entity.pdbx_description
1 polymer ?
#
loop_
_entity_poly.entity_id
_entity_poly.type
_entity_poly.pdbx_seq_one_letter_code
_entity_poly.pdbx_strand_id
1 'polypeptide(L)'
;MKASANLAPADLATAIQAGGLHKHFKLRLILGCVVLALLIAAWFWWRHLVKQENQVPPYATEVLKRGDISLTITATGNLFPTNEVTVGSELSGTTLEVYVNFNDRVTKGQPLVKLDTSKLAQQTESSRAAVKSAQAQVTQAEATVTESAAALARQQDLQRISGGKIPAQLDIDTAVATAARARANLLSAQAAVGEAQAQVLINESDLAKAIIKSPIDGVVLTRSIEPGQTVAASFTSPQLFVIAEKLERMKLEVAIAEADIGRVAKGQKSTFTVDAWPDRSYTASVSVVSYGSAVTENVVTYEADLEVSNDDLSLRPGMTATADILVAESKNVFLVPTVALRFVPADVAAAAPTAAKKSFVQSLIPMPGRARTRPDAANAGQKSGATSAHIWVLRNGHPESIAVKLGLSDGLDTEVSGDGLTEGLLVITRANTPSA
;
A
#
# COMPACT_ATOMS: atom_id res chain seq x y z
N MET A 1 54.38 -89.52 -20.74
CA MET A 1 54.81 -90.48 -21.78
C MET A 1 55.26 -89.61 -22.94
N LYS A 2 56.55 -89.54 -23.15
CA LYS A 2 57.32 -90.04 -24.30
C LYS A 2 56.86 -89.47 -25.62
N ALA A 3 57.64 -88.85 -26.50
CA ALA A 3 59.09 -88.83 -26.71
C ALA A 3 59.25 -87.92 -27.93
N SER A 4 60.22 -86.99 -27.91
CA SER A 4 61.49 -87.08 -28.69
C SER A 4 61.30 -87.47 -30.15
N ALA A 5 61.79 -86.82 -31.14
CA ALA A 5 63.15 -86.58 -31.53
C ALA A 5 63.11 -85.76 -32.84
N ASN A 6 63.89 -84.71 -32.99
CA ASN A 6 65.26 -84.71 -33.49
C ASN A 6 65.46 -85.03 -34.95
N LEU A 7 65.90 -84.10 -35.73
CA LEU A 7 67.13 -84.07 -36.53
C LEU A 7 67.06 -83.01 -37.68
N ALA A 8 68.00 -82.17 -37.62
CA ALA A 8 68.54 -81.35 -38.72
C ALA A 8 69.39 -82.25 -39.67
N PRO A 9 70.16 -81.81 -40.65
CA PRO A 9 70.34 -80.51 -41.26
C PRO A 9 70.49 -80.50 -42.81
N ALA A 10 70.95 -79.42 -43.34
CA ALA A 10 71.71 -79.18 -44.62
C ALA A 10 70.91 -79.39 -45.89
N ASP A 11 71.00 -78.53 -46.87
CA ASP A 11 72.10 -77.89 -47.59
C ASP A 11 71.53 -76.79 -48.47
N LEU A 12 72.09 -75.68 -48.38
CA LEU A 12 73.00 -74.97 -49.32
C LEU A 12 72.60 -74.94 -50.79
N ALA A 13 72.47 -73.67 -51.15
CA ALA A 13 73.00 -73.08 -52.40
C ALA A 13 72.24 -73.21 -53.72
N THR A 14 72.28 -72.06 -54.29
CA THR A 14 72.07 -71.76 -55.71
C THR A 14 70.63 -71.46 -56.17
N ALA A 15 70.33 -70.34 -56.56
CA ALA A 15 70.70 -69.47 -57.68
C ALA A 15 70.01 -68.16 -57.73
N ILE A 16 70.72 -67.15 -57.66
CA ILE A 16 70.92 -65.98 -58.56
C ILE A 16 69.95 -65.84 -59.76
N GLN A 17 69.40 -64.63 -59.84
CA GLN A 17 68.87 -63.96 -61.05
C GLN A 17 67.36 -64.10 -61.30
N ALA A 18 66.72 -62.90 -61.05
CA ALA A 18 66.05 -62.10 -62.10
C ALA A 18 65.62 -60.80 -61.52
N GLY A 19 66.26 -59.77 -61.95
CA GLY A 19 66.01 -58.38 -61.70
C GLY A 19 64.73 -57.89 -62.31
N GLY A 20 64.23 -56.79 -61.76
CA GLY A 20 63.40 -55.93 -62.58
C GLY A 20 62.03 -55.49 -62.02
N LEU A 21 61.78 -55.39 -60.69
CA LEU A 21 60.47 -54.86 -60.24
C LEU A 21 60.52 -53.84 -59.13
N HIS A 22 61.71 -53.26 -58.80
CA HIS A 22 61.86 -52.35 -57.67
C HIS A 22 61.72 -50.84 -57.99
N LYS A 23 61.64 -50.46 -59.31
CA LYS A 23 61.56 -49.06 -59.64
C LYS A 23 60.13 -48.47 -59.54
N HIS A 24 59.14 -49.28 -59.88
CA HIS A 24 57.73 -48.81 -59.82
C HIS A 24 57.14 -48.93 -58.40
N PHE A 25 57.68 -49.84 -57.55
CA PHE A 25 57.22 -49.92 -56.19
C PHE A 25 57.66 -48.73 -55.31
N LYS A 26 58.88 -48.25 -55.44
CA LYS A 26 59.39 -47.00 -54.81
C LYS A 26 58.65 -45.76 -55.32
N LEU A 27 58.31 -45.67 -56.58
CA LEU A 27 57.55 -44.56 -57.12
C LEU A 27 56.13 -44.53 -56.65
N ARG A 28 55.47 -45.69 -56.51
CA ARG A 28 54.13 -45.80 -55.95
C ARG A 28 54.12 -45.54 -54.46
N LEU A 29 55.16 -45.90 -53.74
CA LEU A 29 55.29 -45.61 -52.30
C LEU A 29 55.52 -44.10 -52.04
N ILE A 30 56.36 -43.45 -52.88
CA ILE A 30 56.57 -42.00 -52.85
C ILE A 30 55.29 -41.27 -53.23
N LEU A 31 54.57 -41.71 -54.25
CA LEU A 31 53.30 -41.12 -54.67
C LEU A 31 52.24 -41.28 -53.56
N GLY A 32 52.18 -42.46 -52.87
CA GLY A 32 51.33 -42.69 -51.73
C GLY A 32 51.64 -41.77 -50.52
N CYS A 33 52.95 -41.58 -50.23
CA CYS A 33 53.36 -40.62 -49.19
C CYS A 33 53.02 -39.16 -49.50
N VAL A 34 53.14 -38.77 -50.80
CA VAL A 34 52.76 -37.43 -51.22
C VAL A 34 51.25 -37.21 -51.14
N VAL A 35 50.45 -38.18 -51.56
CA VAL A 35 48.99 -38.13 -51.42
C VAL A 35 48.57 -38.10 -49.95
N LEU A 36 49.22 -38.91 -49.08
CA LEU A 36 48.97 -38.89 -47.67
C LEU A 36 49.35 -37.54 -47.01
N ALA A 37 50.50 -36.99 -47.41
CA ALA A 37 50.91 -35.66 -46.94
C ALA A 37 49.97 -34.53 -47.41
N LEU A 38 49.46 -34.60 -48.65
CA LEU A 38 48.44 -33.67 -49.14
C LEU A 38 47.09 -33.84 -48.40
N LEU A 39 46.69 -35.05 -48.11
CA LEU A 39 45.48 -35.31 -47.32
C LEU A 39 45.60 -34.80 -45.86
N ILE A 40 46.78 -34.98 -45.26
CA ILE A 40 47.08 -34.45 -43.91
C ILE A 40 47.12 -32.91 -43.97
N ALA A 41 47.74 -32.32 -45.00
CA ALA A 41 47.74 -30.88 -45.18
C ALA A 41 46.34 -30.31 -45.43
N ALA A 42 45.53 -31.00 -46.27
CA ALA A 42 44.13 -30.62 -46.52
C ALA A 42 43.28 -30.77 -45.27
N TRP A 43 43.50 -31.86 -44.46
CA TRP A 43 42.84 -32.09 -43.19
C TRP A 43 43.24 -31.03 -42.16
N PHE A 44 44.52 -30.61 -42.08
CA PHE A 44 45.01 -29.54 -41.22
C PHE A 44 44.45 -28.19 -41.63
N TRP A 45 44.41 -27.94 -42.97
CA TRP A 45 43.85 -26.70 -43.54
C TRP A 45 42.33 -26.61 -43.30
N TRP A 46 41.60 -27.74 -43.54
CA TRP A 46 40.18 -27.81 -43.25
C TRP A 46 39.90 -27.64 -41.73
N ARG A 47 40.71 -28.27 -40.89
CA ARG A 47 40.61 -28.09 -39.44
C ARG A 47 40.95 -26.66 -39.00
N HIS A 48 41.84 -25.97 -39.71
CA HIS A 48 42.15 -24.57 -39.43
C HIS A 48 41.00 -23.65 -39.87
N LEU A 49 40.37 -23.92 -41.01
CA LEU A 49 39.20 -23.18 -41.50
C LEU A 49 38.00 -23.39 -40.58
N VAL A 50 37.68 -24.62 -40.15
CA VAL A 50 36.58 -24.95 -39.23
C VAL A 50 36.83 -24.40 -37.84
N LYS A 51 38.09 -24.25 -37.40
CA LYS A 51 38.42 -23.60 -36.14
C LYS A 51 38.19 -22.09 -36.15
N GLN A 52 38.27 -21.44 -37.29
CA GLN A 52 38.00 -20.01 -37.42
C GLN A 52 36.48 -19.70 -37.38
N GLU A 53 35.63 -20.64 -37.84
CA GLU A 53 34.18 -20.40 -37.93
C GLU A 53 33.46 -20.65 -36.59
N ASN A 54 34.10 -21.35 -35.62
CA ASN A 54 33.53 -21.69 -34.32
C ASN A 54 34.12 -20.89 -33.13
N GLN A 55 34.70 -19.72 -33.36
CA GLN A 55 35.09 -18.85 -32.27
C GLN A 55 33.82 -18.16 -31.75
N VAL A 56 33.26 -18.67 -30.64
CA VAL A 56 32.25 -17.96 -29.85
C VAL A 56 32.78 -16.54 -29.62
N PRO A 57 32.08 -15.48 -30.03
CA PRO A 57 32.55 -14.13 -29.81
C PRO A 57 32.92 -13.93 -28.34
N PRO A 58 34.06 -13.31 -28.03
CA PRO A 58 34.57 -13.20 -26.66
C PRO A 58 33.62 -12.48 -25.72
N TYR A 59 32.62 -11.79 -26.27
CA TYR A 59 31.63 -11.00 -25.53
C TYR A 59 30.20 -11.33 -25.98
N ALA A 60 29.29 -11.46 -25.04
CA ALA A 60 27.87 -11.43 -25.33
C ALA A 60 27.45 -9.96 -25.43
N THR A 61 26.78 -9.63 -26.53
CA THR A 61 26.34 -8.27 -26.82
C THR A 61 24.85 -8.20 -26.97
N GLU A 62 24.26 -7.08 -26.58
CA GLU A 62 22.87 -6.75 -26.82
C GLU A 62 22.75 -5.46 -27.62
N VAL A 63 21.77 -5.36 -28.49
CA VAL A 63 21.58 -4.22 -29.39
C VAL A 63 20.94 -3.07 -28.62
N LEU A 64 21.55 -1.90 -28.63
CA LEU A 64 20.98 -0.68 -28.11
C LEU A 64 19.72 -0.33 -28.89
N LYS A 65 18.56 -0.32 -28.18
CA LYS A 65 17.24 -0.04 -28.75
C LYS A 65 16.66 1.22 -28.10
N ARG A 66 15.79 1.88 -28.86
CA ARG A 66 14.94 2.91 -28.29
C ARG A 66 13.63 2.28 -27.83
N GLY A 67 13.16 2.69 -26.68
CA GLY A 67 11.91 2.21 -26.13
C GLY A 67 11.38 3.16 -25.07
N ASP A 68 10.21 2.81 -24.56
CA ASP A 68 9.60 3.48 -23.43
C ASP A 68 9.96 2.71 -22.17
N ILE A 69 10.32 3.42 -21.13
CA ILE A 69 10.59 2.86 -19.79
C ILE A 69 9.68 3.51 -18.78
N SER A 70 9.09 2.70 -17.92
CA SER A 70 8.24 3.16 -16.83
C SER A 70 8.74 2.60 -15.51
N LEU A 71 8.79 3.45 -14.51
CA LEU A 71 9.08 3.05 -13.14
C LEU A 71 7.75 2.94 -12.40
N THR A 72 7.42 1.73 -11.98
CA THR A 72 6.24 1.44 -11.18
C THR A 72 6.63 1.01 -9.77
N ILE A 73 5.81 1.36 -8.80
CA ILE A 73 5.90 0.89 -7.42
C ILE A 73 4.71 -0.01 -7.17
N THR A 74 4.99 -1.26 -6.81
CA THR A 74 3.95 -2.23 -6.47
C THR A 74 3.63 -2.15 -4.99
N ALA A 75 2.35 -1.98 -4.66
CA ALA A 75 1.85 -1.93 -3.30
C ALA A 75 0.57 -2.77 -3.17
N THR A 76 0.41 -3.42 -2.03
CA THR A 76 -0.78 -4.21 -1.72
C THR A 76 -1.68 -3.49 -0.75
N GLY A 77 -2.98 -3.73 -0.86
CA GLY A 77 -3.95 -3.07 0.01
C GLY A 77 -5.34 -3.67 -0.09
N ASN A 78 -6.30 -2.99 0.55
CA ASN A 78 -7.69 -3.41 0.57
C ASN A 78 -8.62 -2.33 0.01
N LEU A 79 -9.70 -2.79 -0.58
CA LEU A 79 -10.76 -1.92 -1.10
C LEU A 79 -11.73 -1.53 0.01
N PHE A 80 -12.01 -0.24 0.11
CA PHE A 80 -12.99 0.33 1.02
C PHE A 80 -14.00 1.20 0.26
N PRO A 81 -15.21 1.39 0.77
CA PRO A 81 -16.09 2.42 0.24
C PRO A 81 -15.49 3.80 0.53
N THR A 82 -15.79 4.78 -0.33
CA THR A 82 -15.29 6.16 -0.12
C THR A 82 -15.76 6.74 1.20
N ASN A 83 -16.98 6.41 1.61
CA ASN A 83 -17.54 6.81 2.88
C ASN A 83 -18.31 5.65 3.50
N GLU A 84 -17.97 5.29 4.72
CA GLU A 84 -18.70 4.31 5.51
C GLU A 84 -19.01 4.87 6.90
N VAL A 85 -20.17 4.51 7.42
CA VAL A 85 -20.61 4.93 8.74
C VAL A 85 -21.00 3.72 9.56
N THR A 86 -20.37 3.62 10.72
CA THR A 86 -20.74 2.65 11.73
C THR A 86 -21.90 3.20 12.57
N VAL A 87 -23.03 2.50 12.55
CA VAL A 87 -24.22 2.84 13.34
C VAL A 87 -24.24 1.98 14.58
N GLY A 88 -24.24 2.64 15.74
CA GLY A 88 -24.34 2.00 17.05
C GLY A 88 -25.60 2.43 17.82
N SER A 89 -25.75 1.95 19.06
CA SER A 89 -26.80 2.39 19.97
C SER A 89 -26.24 3.33 21.05
N GLU A 90 -26.94 4.42 21.31
CA GLU A 90 -26.68 5.29 22.45
C GLU A 90 -27.38 4.80 23.73
N LEU A 91 -28.39 3.95 23.58
CA LEU A 91 -29.20 3.42 24.69
C LEU A 91 -28.99 1.93 24.85
N SER A 92 -29.02 1.48 26.11
CA SER A 92 -29.06 0.07 26.44
C SER A 92 -30.51 -0.42 26.42
N GLY A 93 -30.73 -1.58 25.82
CA GLY A 93 -32.07 -2.17 25.77
C GLY A 93 -32.08 -3.49 25.00
N THR A 94 -33.22 -4.17 24.98
CA THR A 94 -33.42 -5.37 24.18
C THR A 94 -33.95 -4.98 22.80
N THR A 95 -33.43 -5.56 21.73
CA THR A 95 -33.90 -5.36 20.37
C THR A 95 -35.26 -5.99 20.19
N LEU A 96 -36.25 -5.19 19.84
CA LEU A 96 -37.61 -5.67 19.58
C LEU A 96 -37.75 -6.13 18.12
N GLU A 97 -37.38 -5.27 17.19
CA GLU A 97 -37.52 -5.51 15.76
C GLU A 97 -36.31 -4.98 15.00
N VAL A 98 -35.90 -5.71 13.99
CA VAL A 98 -34.85 -5.31 13.02
C VAL A 98 -35.52 -5.21 11.65
N TYR A 99 -35.44 -4.04 11.03
CA TYR A 99 -36.17 -3.72 9.80
C TYR A 99 -35.36 -3.95 8.51
N VAL A 100 -34.03 -4.11 8.64
CA VAL A 100 -33.12 -4.21 7.49
C VAL A 100 -32.15 -5.37 7.65
N ASN A 101 -31.74 -5.96 6.54
CA ASN A 101 -30.73 -7.01 6.47
C ASN A 101 -29.46 -6.51 5.77
N PHE A 102 -28.42 -7.35 5.78
CA PHE A 102 -27.21 -7.09 4.98
C PHE A 102 -27.56 -7.03 3.49
N ASN A 103 -26.86 -6.18 2.74
CA ASN A 103 -27.09 -5.83 1.33
C ASN A 103 -28.38 -5.05 1.04
N ASP A 104 -29.20 -4.69 2.04
CA ASP A 104 -30.36 -3.83 1.81
C ASP A 104 -29.92 -2.39 1.55
N ARG A 105 -30.62 -1.72 0.62
CA ARG A 105 -30.48 -0.29 0.41
C ARG A 105 -31.33 0.47 1.43
N VAL A 106 -30.71 1.45 2.05
CA VAL A 106 -31.35 2.30 3.06
C VAL A 106 -31.23 3.76 2.69
N THR A 107 -32.21 4.55 3.13
CA THR A 107 -32.23 6.00 2.98
C THR A 107 -31.98 6.67 4.32
N LYS A 108 -31.45 7.89 4.26
CA LYS A 108 -31.23 8.71 5.46
C LYS A 108 -32.51 8.90 6.26
N GLY A 109 -32.46 8.60 7.56
CA GLY A 109 -33.62 8.67 8.47
C GLY A 109 -34.50 7.41 8.48
N GLN A 110 -34.24 6.42 7.63
CA GLN A 110 -34.95 5.15 7.65
C GLN A 110 -34.67 4.39 8.94
N PRO A 111 -35.68 3.85 9.62
CA PRO A 111 -35.49 3.03 10.80
C PRO A 111 -34.79 1.72 10.43
N LEU A 112 -33.73 1.37 11.20
CA LEU A 112 -32.94 0.15 11.04
C LEU A 112 -33.31 -0.89 12.08
N VAL A 113 -33.44 -0.44 13.33
CA VAL A 113 -33.76 -1.29 14.47
C VAL A 113 -34.56 -0.49 15.49
N LYS A 114 -35.45 -1.18 16.20
CA LYS A 114 -36.24 -0.66 17.32
C LYS A 114 -35.88 -1.43 18.59
N LEU A 115 -35.46 -0.71 19.61
CA LEU A 115 -35.29 -1.26 20.93
C LEU A 115 -36.65 -1.34 21.64
N ASP A 116 -36.74 -2.13 22.73
CA ASP A 116 -37.91 -2.14 23.58
C ASP A 116 -38.07 -0.78 24.27
N THR A 117 -39.13 -0.10 23.91
CA THR A 117 -39.45 1.25 24.37
C THR A 117 -40.43 1.27 25.55
N SER A 118 -40.86 0.11 26.02
CA SER A 118 -41.95 0.00 27.05
C SER A 118 -41.64 0.80 28.30
N LYS A 119 -40.43 0.69 28.82
CA LYS A 119 -39.99 1.44 30.02
C LYS A 119 -39.88 2.93 29.74
N LEU A 120 -39.30 3.34 28.58
CA LEU A 120 -39.13 4.73 28.18
C LEU A 120 -40.47 5.41 27.94
N ALA A 121 -41.41 4.69 27.31
CA ALA A 121 -42.77 5.19 27.09
C ALA A 121 -43.49 5.45 28.41
N GLN A 122 -43.42 4.53 29.37
CA GLN A 122 -43.99 4.70 30.72
C GLN A 122 -43.37 5.88 31.47
N GLN A 123 -42.02 6.05 31.35
CA GLN A 123 -41.32 7.15 31.98
C GLN A 123 -41.75 8.51 31.38
N THR A 124 -41.92 8.54 30.05
CA THR A 124 -42.39 9.75 29.34
C THR A 124 -43.83 10.11 29.79
N GLU A 125 -44.71 9.11 29.91
CA GLU A 125 -46.08 9.34 30.32
C GLU A 125 -46.15 9.81 31.80
N SER A 126 -45.29 9.27 32.65
CA SER A 126 -45.14 9.76 34.05
C SER A 126 -44.71 11.23 34.08
N SER A 127 -43.74 11.62 33.25
CA SER A 127 -43.30 13.01 33.18
C SER A 127 -44.37 13.96 32.62
N ARG A 128 -45.18 13.50 31.65
CA ARG A 128 -46.35 14.26 31.16
C ARG A 128 -47.37 14.46 32.24
N ALA A 129 -47.60 13.45 33.10
CA ALA A 129 -48.50 13.59 34.25
C ALA A 129 -47.94 14.63 35.26
N ALA A 130 -46.63 14.67 35.47
CA ALA A 130 -46.01 15.69 36.34
C ALA A 130 -46.21 17.11 35.79
N VAL A 131 -46.11 17.33 34.46
CA VAL A 131 -46.44 18.63 33.82
C VAL A 131 -47.89 19.04 34.13
N LYS A 132 -48.86 18.12 34.00
CA LYS A 132 -50.27 18.39 34.31
C LYS A 132 -50.45 18.79 35.77
N SER A 133 -49.77 18.12 36.70
CA SER A 133 -49.79 18.44 38.13
C SER A 133 -49.22 19.83 38.41
N ALA A 134 -48.08 20.17 37.79
CA ALA A 134 -47.47 21.50 37.93
C ALA A 134 -48.36 22.60 37.34
N GLN A 135 -49.03 22.35 36.22
CA GLN A 135 -50.01 23.28 35.63
C GLN A 135 -51.20 23.51 36.55
N ALA A 136 -51.70 22.49 37.26
CA ALA A 136 -52.77 22.67 38.23
C ALA A 136 -52.33 23.54 39.43
N GLN A 137 -51.04 23.42 39.84
CA GLN A 137 -50.47 24.32 40.86
C GLN A 137 -50.37 25.77 40.40
N VAL A 138 -50.06 26.00 39.14
CA VAL A 138 -50.11 27.40 38.56
C VAL A 138 -51.51 27.96 38.63
N THR A 139 -52.53 27.17 38.23
CA THR A 139 -53.94 27.59 38.30
C THR A 139 -54.36 27.93 39.73
N GLN A 140 -53.94 27.13 40.72
CA GLN A 140 -54.18 27.39 42.14
C GLN A 140 -53.48 28.68 42.60
N ALA A 141 -52.21 28.90 42.19
CA ALA A 141 -51.45 30.12 42.54
C ALA A 141 -52.07 31.36 41.89
N GLU A 142 -52.56 31.26 40.66
CA GLU A 142 -53.27 32.35 39.95
C GLU A 142 -54.56 32.73 40.69
N ALA A 143 -55.33 31.77 41.17
CA ALA A 143 -56.50 32.07 42.00
C ALA A 143 -56.13 32.78 43.30
N THR A 144 -55.02 32.39 43.94
CA THR A 144 -54.53 33.04 45.17
C THR A 144 -54.01 34.47 44.87
N VAL A 145 -53.38 34.73 43.75
CA VAL A 145 -52.99 36.06 43.32
C VAL A 145 -54.22 36.94 43.09
N THR A 146 -55.24 36.38 42.42
CA THR A 146 -56.50 37.10 42.17
C THR A 146 -57.20 37.47 43.47
N GLU A 147 -57.29 36.54 44.40
CA GLU A 147 -57.88 36.77 45.74
C GLU A 147 -57.11 37.84 46.51
N SER A 148 -55.80 37.71 46.64
CA SER A 148 -54.95 38.63 47.38
C SER A 148 -54.93 40.04 46.79
N ALA A 149 -54.91 40.15 45.44
CA ALA A 149 -54.99 41.39 44.73
C ALA A 149 -56.36 42.10 44.95
N ALA A 150 -57.48 41.37 44.92
CA ALA A 150 -58.80 41.91 45.19
C ALA A 150 -58.93 42.35 46.65
N ALA A 151 -58.31 41.62 47.60
CA ALA A 151 -58.28 42.03 49.01
C ALA A 151 -57.51 43.35 49.21
N LEU A 152 -56.32 43.47 48.56
CA LEU A 152 -55.53 44.68 48.62
C LEU A 152 -56.27 45.88 48.01
N ALA A 153 -56.91 45.71 46.86
CA ALA A 153 -57.68 46.74 46.17
C ALA A 153 -58.81 47.25 47.05
N ARG A 154 -59.54 46.37 47.72
CA ARG A 154 -60.60 46.78 48.66
C ARG A 154 -60.06 47.61 49.83
N GLN A 155 -58.93 47.23 50.41
CA GLN A 155 -58.29 47.97 51.47
C GLN A 155 -57.82 49.42 51.06
N GLN A 156 -57.23 49.48 49.88
CA GLN A 156 -56.79 50.77 49.28
C GLN A 156 -57.99 51.66 48.97
N ASP A 157 -59.10 51.12 48.47
CA ASP A 157 -60.34 51.93 48.25
C ASP A 157 -60.94 52.42 49.54
N LEU A 158 -61.00 51.62 50.62
CA LEU A 158 -61.43 52.07 51.92
C LEU A 158 -60.54 53.14 52.48
N GLN A 159 -59.26 53.06 52.36
CA GLN A 159 -58.34 54.09 52.77
C GLN A 159 -58.59 55.42 52.00
N ARG A 160 -58.79 55.33 50.65
CA ARG A 160 -59.12 56.53 49.84
C ARG A 160 -60.44 57.20 50.27
N ILE A 161 -61.50 56.41 50.45
CA ILE A 161 -62.82 56.90 50.82
C ILE A 161 -62.85 57.51 52.25
N SER A 162 -62.09 56.94 53.19
CA SER A 162 -62.00 57.40 54.57
C SER A 162 -61.08 58.60 54.80
N GLY A 163 -60.43 59.11 53.75
CA GLY A 163 -59.43 60.15 53.88
C GLY A 163 -58.20 59.75 54.66
N GLY A 164 -57.81 58.46 54.60
CA GLY A 164 -56.64 57.95 55.28
C GLY A 164 -56.82 57.51 56.73
N LYS A 165 -58.05 57.53 57.27
CA LYS A 165 -58.30 57.21 58.68
C LYS A 165 -58.44 55.72 58.97
N ILE A 166 -58.94 54.97 58.05
CA ILE A 166 -59.13 53.52 58.10
C ILE A 166 -58.93 52.85 56.73
N PRO A 167 -58.32 51.68 56.58
CA PRO A 167 -57.70 50.81 57.61
C PRO A 167 -56.37 51.38 58.15
N ALA A 168 -55.80 50.76 59.20
CA ALA A 168 -54.44 51.15 59.67
C ALA A 168 -53.39 50.87 58.61
N GLN A 169 -52.35 51.70 58.57
CA GLN A 169 -51.26 51.55 57.62
C GLN A 169 -50.64 50.09 57.66
N LEU A 170 -50.58 49.54 58.85
CA LEU A 170 -50.10 48.17 59.05
C LEU A 170 -50.93 47.09 58.30
N ASP A 171 -52.25 47.33 58.21
CA ASP A 171 -53.14 46.36 57.50
C ASP A 171 -52.93 46.46 56.01
N ILE A 172 -52.69 47.66 55.50
CA ILE A 172 -52.35 47.86 54.08
C ILE A 172 -50.98 47.24 53.75
N ASP A 173 -49.99 47.50 54.58
CA ASP A 173 -48.65 46.95 54.41
C ASP A 173 -48.67 45.43 54.43
N THR A 174 -49.51 44.86 55.33
CA THR A 174 -49.73 43.40 55.37
C THR A 174 -50.40 42.85 54.12
N ALA A 175 -51.39 43.57 53.58
CA ALA A 175 -52.06 43.18 52.34
C ALA A 175 -51.13 43.28 51.13
N VAL A 176 -50.27 44.34 51.03
CA VAL A 176 -49.23 44.47 50.03
C VAL A 176 -48.25 43.30 50.08
N ALA A 177 -47.72 43.01 51.25
CA ALA A 177 -46.81 41.89 51.47
C ALA A 177 -47.44 40.53 51.11
N THR A 178 -48.74 40.36 51.38
CA THR A 178 -49.47 39.12 51.04
C THR A 178 -49.64 38.97 49.49
N ALA A 179 -50.03 40.06 48.84
CA ALA A 179 -50.14 40.10 47.36
C ALA A 179 -48.77 39.88 46.70
N ALA A 180 -47.69 40.44 47.24
CA ALA A 180 -46.33 40.20 46.75
C ALA A 180 -45.89 38.73 46.90
N ARG A 181 -46.19 38.10 48.05
CA ARG A 181 -45.92 36.69 48.27
C ARG A 181 -46.73 35.80 47.32
N ALA A 182 -48.01 36.09 47.09
CA ALA A 182 -48.82 35.37 46.15
C ALA A 182 -48.26 35.41 44.72
N ARG A 183 -47.79 36.58 44.27
CA ARG A 183 -47.13 36.74 42.98
C ARG A 183 -45.80 35.94 42.90
N ALA A 184 -45.01 35.96 43.95
CA ALA A 184 -43.78 35.18 44.02
C ALA A 184 -44.07 33.67 43.96
N ASN A 185 -45.11 33.20 44.65
CA ASN A 185 -45.55 31.82 44.57
C ASN A 185 -46.02 31.41 43.16
N LEU A 186 -46.73 32.33 42.46
CA LEU A 186 -47.11 32.08 41.06
C LEU A 186 -45.86 31.91 40.16
N LEU A 187 -44.85 32.80 40.27
CA LEU A 187 -43.62 32.66 39.53
C LEU A 187 -42.90 31.36 39.84
N SER A 188 -42.88 30.93 41.11
CA SER A 188 -42.32 29.65 41.51
C SER A 188 -43.09 28.49 40.90
N ALA A 189 -44.41 28.50 40.88
CA ALA A 189 -45.23 27.49 40.25
C ALA A 189 -45.01 27.43 38.72
N GLN A 190 -44.88 28.57 38.07
CA GLN A 190 -44.57 28.67 36.65
C GLN A 190 -43.17 28.06 36.35
N ALA A 191 -42.18 28.35 37.19
CA ALA A 191 -40.85 27.76 37.06
C ALA A 191 -40.89 26.21 37.18
N ALA A 192 -41.71 25.67 38.10
CA ALA A 192 -41.90 24.22 38.24
C ALA A 192 -42.53 23.56 36.99
N VAL A 193 -43.43 24.29 36.28
CA VAL A 193 -43.92 23.82 34.97
C VAL A 193 -42.80 23.72 33.94
N GLY A 194 -41.91 24.74 33.90
CA GLY A 194 -40.76 24.75 33.00
C GLY A 194 -39.81 23.57 33.26
N GLU A 195 -39.54 23.26 34.53
CA GLU A 195 -38.73 22.10 34.93
C GLU A 195 -39.38 20.79 34.51
N ALA A 196 -40.65 20.59 34.77
CA ALA A 196 -41.40 19.39 34.40
C ALA A 196 -41.45 19.22 32.85
N GLN A 197 -41.60 20.34 32.10
CA GLN A 197 -41.55 20.27 30.61
C GLN A 197 -40.18 19.88 30.12
N ALA A 198 -39.09 20.40 30.71
CA ALA A 198 -37.73 20.01 30.35
C ALA A 198 -37.51 18.51 30.55
N GLN A 199 -38.04 17.95 31.61
CA GLN A 199 -37.96 16.49 31.87
C GLN A 199 -38.73 15.67 30.83
N VAL A 200 -39.89 16.15 30.34
CA VAL A 200 -40.60 15.51 29.22
C VAL A 200 -39.76 15.49 27.96
N LEU A 201 -39.13 16.63 27.60
CA LEU A 201 -38.27 16.72 26.41
C LEU A 201 -37.08 15.75 26.46
N ILE A 202 -36.46 15.58 27.62
CA ILE A 202 -35.38 14.60 27.84
C ILE A 202 -35.91 13.18 27.57
N ASN A 203 -37.03 12.80 28.19
CA ASN A 203 -37.58 11.45 28.02
C ASN A 203 -38.08 11.19 26.57
N GLU A 204 -38.63 12.18 25.90
CA GLU A 204 -39.04 12.10 24.50
C GLU A 204 -37.80 11.95 23.56
N SER A 205 -36.71 12.63 23.86
CA SER A 205 -35.46 12.47 23.17
C SER A 205 -34.90 11.03 23.28
N ASP A 206 -34.93 10.50 24.50
CA ASP A 206 -34.49 9.10 24.74
C ASP A 206 -35.41 8.11 24.04
N LEU A 207 -36.70 8.33 24.04
CA LEU A 207 -37.66 7.50 23.33
C LEU A 207 -37.42 7.57 21.81
N ALA A 208 -37.08 8.74 21.26
CA ALA A 208 -36.74 8.89 19.85
C ALA A 208 -35.43 8.16 19.46
N LYS A 209 -34.43 8.19 20.36
CA LYS A 209 -33.16 7.47 20.20
C LYS A 209 -33.27 5.96 20.29
N ALA A 210 -34.35 5.44 20.90
CA ALA A 210 -34.61 4.01 20.92
C ALA A 210 -34.98 3.42 19.55
N ILE A 211 -35.31 4.26 18.58
CA ILE A 211 -35.43 3.88 17.16
C ILE A 211 -34.15 4.33 16.45
N ILE A 212 -33.25 3.39 16.20
CA ILE A 212 -31.99 3.67 15.52
C ILE A 212 -32.26 3.80 14.03
N LYS A 213 -31.79 4.92 13.44
CA LYS A 213 -32.05 5.28 12.04
C LYS A 213 -30.72 5.40 11.28
N SER A 214 -30.78 5.22 9.96
CA SER A 214 -29.64 5.45 9.08
C SER A 214 -29.27 6.94 9.05
N PRO A 215 -27.98 7.29 9.29
CA PRO A 215 -27.52 8.68 9.17
C PRO A 215 -27.27 9.11 7.72
N ILE A 216 -27.13 8.14 6.77
CA ILE A 216 -26.80 8.36 5.36
C ILE A 216 -27.68 7.50 4.46
N ASP A 217 -27.72 7.84 3.18
CA ASP A 217 -28.22 6.95 2.12
C ASP A 217 -27.13 5.95 1.76
N GLY A 218 -27.46 4.67 1.57
CA GLY A 218 -26.43 3.68 1.25
C GLY A 218 -26.88 2.24 1.26
N VAL A 219 -25.93 1.35 1.39
CA VAL A 219 -26.11 -0.11 1.46
C VAL A 219 -25.55 -0.63 2.78
N VAL A 220 -26.31 -1.47 3.47
CA VAL A 220 -25.89 -2.13 4.68
C VAL A 220 -24.85 -3.20 4.35
N LEU A 221 -23.59 -3.01 4.80
CA LEU A 221 -22.51 -3.97 4.60
C LEU A 221 -22.56 -5.09 5.64
N THR A 222 -22.74 -4.73 6.90
CA THR A 222 -22.78 -5.70 8.00
C THR A 222 -23.95 -5.39 8.94
N ARG A 223 -24.51 -6.45 9.51
CA ARG A 223 -25.52 -6.41 10.56
C ARG A 223 -25.05 -7.31 11.71
N SER A 224 -24.82 -6.72 12.87
CA SER A 224 -24.32 -7.42 14.07
C SER A 224 -25.37 -7.51 15.18
N ILE A 225 -26.65 -7.40 14.85
CA ILE A 225 -27.74 -7.39 15.79
C ILE A 225 -28.89 -8.29 15.36
N GLU A 226 -29.47 -9.02 16.30
CA GLU A 226 -30.61 -9.90 16.08
C GLU A 226 -31.81 -9.51 16.96
N PRO A 227 -33.07 -9.79 16.52
CA PRO A 227 -34.23 -9.61 17.36
C PRO A 227 -34.10 -10.40 18.66
N GLY A 228 -34.47 -9.79 19.80
CA GLY A 228 -34.33 -10.37 21.14
C GLY A 228 -32.94 -10.23 21.77
N GLN A 229 -31.93 -9.74 21.04
CA GLN A 229 -30.60 -9.51 21.59
C GLN A 229 -30.58 -8.25 22.46
N THR A 230 -29.88 -8.31 23.59
CA THR A 230 -29.67 -7.16 24.46
C THR A 230 -28.43 -6.38 24.07
N VAL A 231 -28.59 -5.08 23.89
CA VAL A 231 -27.53 -4.10 23.60
C VAL A 231 -27.20 -3.36 24.89
N ALA A 232 -25.92 -3.29 25.24
CA ALA A 232 -25.41 -2.53 26.37
C ALA A 232 -24.49 -1.41 25.88
N ALA A 233 -24.88 -0.16 26.04
CA ALA A 233 -24.13 1.02 25.61
C ALA A 233 -23.30 1.68 26.73
N SER A 234 -23.01 0.93 27.84
CA SER A 234 -22.47 1.54 29.06
C SER A 234 -21.00 1.95 28.98
N PHE A 235 -20.16 1.29 28.18
CA PHE A 235 -18.72 1.53 28.11
C PHE A 235 -18.24 1.85 26.67
N THR A 236 -18.75 1.14 25.69
CA THR A 236 -18.48 1.35 24.28
C THR A 236 -19.79 1.25 23.52
N SER A 237 -20.03 2.14 22.57
CA SER A 237 -21.18 2.00 21.69
C SER A 237 -20.99 0.73 20.82
N PRO A 238 -21.82 -0.31 20.98
CA PRO A 238 -21.69 -1.50 20.16
C PRO A 238 -22.03 -1.18 18.71
N GLN A 239 -21.21 -1.70 17.80
CA GLN A 239 -21.46 -1.59 16.37
C GLN A 239 -22.62 -2.51 15.98
N LEU A 240 -23.71 -1.92 15.49
CA LEU A 240 -24.90 -2.68 15.07
C LEU A 240 -24.95 -2.86 13.56
N PHE A 241 -24.64 -1.80 12.81
CA PHE A 241 -24.61 -1.80 11.36
C PHE A 241 -23.38 -1.05 10.86
N VAL A 242 -22.88 -1.46 9.69
CA VAL A 242 -21.95 -0.69 8.86
C VAL A 242 -22.68 -0.38 7.56
N ILE A 243 -22.74 0.89 7.21
CA ILE A 243 -23.44 1.36 6.00
C ILE A 243 -22.44 2.08 5.11
N ALA A 244 -22.32 1.63 3.85
CA ALA A 244 -21.54 2.30 2.82
C ALA A 244 -22.42 3.27 2.03
N GLU A 245 -21.96 4.50 1.81
CA GLU A 245 -22.75 5.52 1.11
C GLU A 245 -22.92 5.16 -0.37
N LYS A 246 -21.81 4.91 -1.09
CA LYS A 246 -21.80 4.62 -2.51
C LYS A 246 -20.79 3.52 -2.80
N LEU A 247 -21.22 2.46 -3.47
CA LEU A 247 -20.34 1.37 -3.92
C LEU A 247 -19.79 1.60 -5.33
N GLU A 248 -20.33 2.57 -6.08
CA GLU A 248 -19.85 2.97 -7.40
C GLU A 248 -18.51 3.71 -7.33
N ARG A 249 -18.19 4.33 -6.18
CA ARG A 249 -16.91 4.97 -5.89
C ARG A 249 -16.30 4.31 -4.68
N MET A 250 -15.10 3.81 -4.88
CA MET A 250 -14.35 3.14 -3.82
C MET A 250 -12.97 3.76 -3.68
N LYS A 251 -12.32 3.48 -2.59
CA LYS A 251 -10.91 3.78 -2.37
C LYS A 251 -10.16 2.47 -2.16
N LEU A 252 -8.99 2.38 -2.75
CA LEU A 252 -8.05 1.31 -2.48
C LEU A 252 -6.96 1.89 -1.57
N GLU A 253 -6.93 1.45 -0.32
CA GLU A 253 -5.89 1.82 0.65
C GLU A 253 -4.72 0.85 0.49
N VAL A 254 -3.59 1.36 0.02
CA VAL A 254 -2.37 0.56 -0.21
C VAL A 254 -1.27 0.94 0.76
N ALA A 255 -0.52 -0.05 1.22
CA ALA A 255 0.66 0.12 2.06
C ALA A 255 1.91 0.22 1.18
N ILE A 256 2.58 1.36 1.22
CA ILE A 256 3.79 1.66 0.47
C ILE A 256 4.99 1.60 1.41
N ALA A 257 6.07 0.97 0.99
CA ALA A 257 7.30 0.89 1.77
C ALA A 257 7.95 2.27 1.96
N GLU A 258 8.61 2.51 3.10
CA GLU A 258 9.34 3.76 3.41
C GLU A 258 10.36 4.13 2.32
N ALA A 259 10.99 3.14 1.69
CA ALA A 259 11.98 3.38 0.63
C ALA A 259 11.38 4.03 -0.63
N ASP A 260 10.09 3.84 -0.88
CA ASP A 260 9.42 4.21 -2.13
C ASP A 260 8.45 5.40 -1.99
N ILE A 261 8.02 5.71 -0.76
CA ILE A 261 7.03 6.75 -0.50
C ILE A 261 7.45 8.14 -1.02
N GLY A 262 8.76 8.43 -1.00
CA GLY A 262 9.29 9.71 -1.49
C GLY A 262 9.10 9.96 -2.99
N ARG A 263 8.69 8.94 -3.75
CA ARG A 263 8.44 9.00 -5.19
C ARG A 263 6.95 9.04 -5.53
N VAL A 264 6.10 8.68 -4.60
CA VAL A 264 4.64 8.65 -4.80
C VAL A 264 4.06 10.02 -4.52
N ALA A 265 3.22 10.50 -5.44
CA ALA A 265 2.59 11.81 -5.35
C ALA A 265 1.11 11.74 -5.80
N LYS A 266 0.31 12.67 -5.27
CA LYS A 266 -1.09 12.83 -5.67
C LYS A 266 -1.21 13.04 -7.19
N GLY A 267 -2.20 12.36 -7.79
CA GLY A 267 -2.53 12.48 -9.21
C GLY A 267 -1.80 11.48 -10.10
N GLN A 268 -0.87 10.68 -9.57
CA GLN A 268 -0.24 9.61 -10.35
C GLN A 268 -1.27 8.54 -10.73
N LYS A 269 -1.13 8.03 -11.95
CA LYS A 269 -1.96 6.93 -12.44
C LYS A 269 -1.48 5.62 -11.84
N SER A 270 -2.42 4.75 -11.56
CA SER A 270 -2.16 3.39 -11.10
C SER A 270 -3.05 2.41 -11.84
N THR A 271 -2.54 1.22 -12.02
CA THR A 271 -3.32 0.05 -12.42
C THR A 271 -3.31 -0.95 -11.28
N PHE A 272 -4.41 -1.63 -11.04
CA PHE A 272 -4.46 -2.64 -10.00
C PHE A 272 -5.25 -3.86 -10.44
N THR A 273 -4.92 -4.98 -9.82
CA THR A 273 -5.64 -6.24 -9.95
C THR A 273 -6.15 -6.66 -8.58
N VAL A 274 -7.30 -7.32 -8.54
CA VAL A 274 -7.84 -7.89 -7.31
C VAL A 274 -7.68 -9.41 -7.34
N ASP A 275 -7.43 -10.00 -6.18
CA ASP A 275 -7.21 -11.46 -6.08
C ASP A 275 -8.43 -12.27 -6.57
N ALA A 276 -9.63 -11.69 -6.47
CA ALA A 276 -10.85 -12.31 -6.97
C ALA A 276 -10.93 -12.34 -8.51
N TRP A 277 -10.25 -11.44 -9.22
CA TRP A 277 -10.25 -11.31 -10.68
C TRP A 277 -8.84 -11.03 -11.19
N PRO A 278 -7.93 -12.02 -11.20
CA PRO A 278 -6.53 -11.82 -11.57
C PRO A 278 -6.33 -11.44 -13.03
N ASP A 279 -7.26 -11.81 -13.91
CA ASP A 279 -7.20 -11.52 -15.34
C ASP A 279 -7.77 -10.14 -15.71
N ARG A 280 -8.32 -9.38 -14.74
CA ARG A 280 -8.89 -8.05 -14.97
C ARG A 280 -8.02 -6.99 -14.32
N SER A 281 -7.62 -6.01 -15.12
CA SER A 281 -6.92 -4.83 -14.66
C SER A 281 -7.88 -3.65 -14.56
N TYR A 282 -7.83 -2.95 -13.43
CA TYR A 282 -8.62 -1.75 -13.16
C TYR A 282 -7.70 -0.55 -13.10
N THR A 283 -8.25 0.62 -13.41
CA THR A 283 -7.51 1.88 -13.34
C THR A 283 -7.86 2.63 -12.07
N ALA A 284 -6.85 3.23 -11.47
CA ALA A 284 -7.01 4.10 -10.30
C ALA A 284 -6.09 5.32 -10.42
N SER A 285 -6.28 6.26 -9.53
CA SER A 285 -5.39 7.40 -9.37
C SER A 285 -5.12 7.69 -7.91
N VAL A 286 -3.89 8.04 -7.57
CA VAL A 286 -3.51 8.42 -6.21
C VAL A 286 -4.24 9.71 -5.82
N SER A 287 -5.12 9.63 -4.82
CA SER A 287 -5.89 10.77 -4.31
C SER A 287 -5.20 11.44 -3.14
N VAL A 288 -4.70 10.64 -2.20
CA VAL A 288 -4.03 11.10 -0.98
C VAL A 288 -2.85 10.19 -0.69
N VAL A 289 -1.77 10.79 -0.20
CA VAL A 289 -0.64 10.08 0.41
C VAL A 289 -0.59 10.52 1.86
N SER A 290 -0.69 9.56 2.78
CA SER A 290 -0.70 9.83 4.21
C SER A 290 0.69 10.26 4.71
N TYR A 291 0.75 11.25 5.59
CA TYR A 291 1.97 11.61 6.32
C TYR A 291 2.20 10.71 7.55
N GLY A 292 1.17 10.03 8.01
CA GLY A 292 1.27 9.08 9.10
C GLY A 292 1.85 7.75 8.62
N SER A 293 2.78 7.19 9.38
CA SER A 293 3.28 5.83 9.12
C SER A 293 2.58 4.81 10.02
N ALA A 294 2.36 3.63 9.49
CA ALA A 294 1.97 2.45 10.25
C ALA A 294 3.21 1.55 10.44
N VAL A 295 3.36 0.99 11.63
CA VAL A 295 4.44 0.04 11.93
C VAL A 295 3.81 -1.31 12.22
N THR A 296 4.00 -2.25 11.32
CA THR A 296 3.51 -3.62 11.47
C THR A 296 4.71 -4.56 11.42
N GLU A 297 4.90 -5.39 12.44
CA GLU A 297 5.99 -6.36 12.51
C GLU A 297 7.39 -5.73 12.29
N ASN A 298 7.65 -4.54 12.81
CA ASN A 298 8.86 -3.75 12.62
C ASN A 298 9.10 -3.24 11.18
N VAL A 299 8.13 -3.32 10.31
CA VAL A 299 8.18 -2.72 8.97
C VAL A 299 7.40 -1.42 8.98
N VAL A 300 8.06 -0.33 8.56
CA VAL A 300 7.43 0.98 8.43
C VAL A 300 6.82 1.09 7.04
N THR A 301 5.51 1.34 7.00
CA THR A 301 4.76 1.57 5.77
C THR A 301 3.98 2.88 5.87
N TYR A 302 3.69 3.47 4.71
CA TYR A 302 2.83 4.63 4.58
C TYR A 302 1.60 4.27 3.75
N GLU A 303 0.46 4.76 4.19
CA GLU A 303 -0.78 4.52 3.47
C GLU A 303 -0.98 5.53 2.35
N ALA A 304 -1.45 5.04 1.21
CA ALA A 304 -1.91 5.88 0.12
C ALA A 304 -3.30 5.42 -0.33
N ASP A 305 -4.19 6.40 -0.50
CA ASP A 305 -5.54 6.18 -0.99
C ASP A 305 -5.55 6.38 -2.50
N LEU A 306 -6.02 5.38 -3.22
CA LEU A 306 -6.26 5.42 -4.66
C LEU A 306 -7.76 5.49 -4.91
N GLU A 307 -8.20 6.47 -5.67
CA GLU A 307 -9.60 6.59 -6.10
C GLU A 307 -9.88 5.58 -7.22
N VAL A 308 -10.95 4.80 -7.03
CA VAL A 308 -11.35 3.70 -7.90
C VAL A 308 -12.80 3.89 -8.34
N SER A 309 -13.07 3.78 -9.64
CA SER A 309 -14.42 3.65 -10.17
C SER A 309 -14.86 2.19 -10.18
N ASN A 310 -16.10 1.94 -9.74
CA ASN A 310 -16.73 0.62 -9.66
C ASN A 310 -18.14 0.66 -10.27
N ASP A 311 -18.24 1.16 -11.49
CA ASP A 311 -19.52 1.37 -12.16
C ASP A 311 -20.30 0.07 -12.42
N ASP A 312 -19.59 -1.05 -12.56
CA ASP A 312 -20.15 -2.38 -12.76
C ASP A 312 -20.44 -3.13 -11.45
N LEU A 313 -20.14 -2.54 -10.28
CA LEU A 313 -20.29 -3.13 -8.95
C LEU A 313 -19.59 -4.50 -8.79
N SER A 314 -18.57 -4.75 -9.60
CA SER A 314 -17.77 -5.99 -9.54
C SER A 314 -16.83 -6.01 -8.34
N LEU A 315 -16.39 -4.84 -7.91
CA LEU A 315 -15.51 -4.68 -6.74
C LEU A 315 -16.35 -4.61 -5.46
N ARG A 316 -15.89 -5.29 -4.43
CA ARG A 316 -16.56 -5.31 -3.12
C ARG A 316 -15.63 -4.80 -2.04
N PRO A 317 -16.16 -4.11 -1.02
CA PRO A 317 -15.39 -3.75 0.17
C PRO A 317 -14.73 -4.98 0.81
N GLY A 318 -13.48 -4.80 1.25
CA GLY A 318 -12.69 -5.86 1.86
C GLY A 318 -11.89 -6.74 0.88
N MET A 319 -12.03 -6.56 -0.45
CA MET A 319 -11.19 -7.27 -1.41
C MET A 319 -9.74 -6.79 -1.33
N THR A 320 -8.81 -7.75 -1.35
CA THR A 320 -7.38 -7.48 -1.47
C THR A 320 -7.01 -7.19 -2.91
N ALA A 321 -6.16 -6.21 -3.11
CA ALA A 321 -5.69 -5.79 -4.41
C ALA A 321 -4.19 -5.50 -4.41
N THR A 322 -3.57 -5.73 -5.55
CA THR A 322 -2.18 -5.34 -5.84
C THR A 322 -2.20 -4.21 -6.85
N ALA A 323 -1.63 -3.07 -6.48
CA ALA A 323 -1.59 -1.87 -7.30
C ALA A 323 -0.18 -1.55 -7.76
N ASP A 324 -0.04 -1.22 -9.04
CA ASP A 324 1.18 -0.72 -9.67
C ASP A 324 1.01 0.78 -9.93
N ILE A 325 1.69 1.58 -9.14
CA ILE A 325 1.64 3.04 -9.21
C ILE A 325 2.72 3.52 -10.17
N LEU A 326 2.35 4.21 -11.24
CA LEU A 326 3.27 4.79 -12.21
C LEU A 326 3.91 6.06 -11.63
N VAL A 327 5.18 5.95 -11.27
CA VAL A 327 5.94 7.04 -10.64
C VAL A 327 6.62 7.93 -11.67
N ALA A 328 7.23 7.32 -12.68
CA ALA A 328 7.91 8.04 -13.73
C ALA A 328 7.83 7.26 -15.05
N GLU A 329 7.78 7.98 -16.16
CA GLU A 329 7.75 7.42 -17.51
C GLU A 329 8.69 8.26 -18.40
N SER A 330 9.56 7.59 -19.15
CA SER A 330 10.37 8.21 -20.18
C SER A 330 10.08 7.52 -21.52
N LYS A 331 9.76 8.32 -22.55
CA LYS A 331 9.39 7.80 -23.87
C LYS A 331 10.52 8.00 -24.87
N ASN A 332 10.69 7.00 -25.75
CA ASN A 332 11.65 7.02 -26.84
C ASN A 332 13.10 7.30 -26.40
N VAL A 333 13.51 6.67 -25.30
CA VAL A 333 14.87 6.77 -24.75
C VAL A 333 15.71 5.56 -25.10
N PHE A 334 17.05 5.70 -25.02
CA PHE A 334 17.93 4.55 -25.19
C PHE A 334 17.90 3.66 -23.96
N LEU A 335 17.65 2.38 -24.16
CA LEU A 335 17.57 1.36 -23.12
C LEU A 335 18.77 0.43 -23.20
N VAL A 336 19.41 0.24 -22.06
CA VAL A 336 20.54 -0.68 -21.88
C VAL A 336 20.23 -1.63 -20.74
N PRO A 337 20.43 -2.94 -20.90
CA PRO A 337 20.29 -3.88 -19.80
C PRO A 337 21.15 -3.48 -18.62
N THR A 338 20.59 -3.47 -17.43
CA THR A 338 21.28 -3.05 -16.19
C THR A 338 22.57 -3.85 -15.93
N VAL A 339 22.66 -5.08 -16.48
CA VAL A 339 23.84 -5.93 -16.41
C VAL A 339 25.03 -5.31 -17.16
N ALA A 340 24.78 -4.61 -18.28
CA ALA A 340 25.84 -3.98 -19.07
C ALA A 340 26.53 -2.81 -18.36
N LEU A 341 25.84 -2.14 -17.46
CA LEU A 341 26.39 -1.05 -16.64
C LEU A 341 27.40 -1.53 -15.58
N ARG A 342 27.35 -2.81 -15.24
CA ARG A 342 28.24 -3.43 -14.24
C ARG A 342 29.39 -4.18 -14.88
N PHE A 343 29.40 -4.32 -16.21
CA PHE A 343 30.43 -5.06 -16.93
C PHE A 343 31.69 -4.22 -17.06
N VAL A 344 32.86 -4.80 -16.72
CA VAL A 344 34.19 -4.23 -16.96
C VAL A 344 35.02 -5.30 -17.65
N PRO A 345 35.62 -5.01 -18.86
CA PRO A 345 36.49 -5.97 -19.53
C PRO A 345 37.71 -6.33 -18.67
N ALA A 346 38.10 -7.60 -18.68
CA ALA A 346 39.20 -8.12 -17.85
C ALA A 346 40.56 -7.41 -18.18
N ASP A 347 40.74 -6.97 -19.43
CA ASP A 347 41.96 -6.28 -19.86
C ASP A 347 42.10 -4.90 -19.20
N VAL A 348 40.99 -4.23 -18.91
CA VAL A 348 40.98 -2.93 -18.22
C VAL A 348 41.00 -3.10 -16.72
N ALA A 349 40.39 -4.15 -16.20
CA ALA A 349 40.44 -4.48 -14.78
C ALA A 349 41.87 -4.87 -14.31
N ALA A 350 42.66 -5.46 -15.21
CA ALA A 350 44.07 -5.80 -14.93
C ALA A 350 45.01 -4.57 -14.96
N ALA A 351 44.61 -3.47 -15.61
CA ALA A 351 45.36 -2.22 -15.67
C ALA A 351 45.11 -1.27 -14.49
N ALA A 352 44.13 -1.57 -13.62
CA ALA A 352 43.98 -0.85 -12.37
C ALA A 352 45.19 -1.11 -11.46
N PRO A 353 45.85 -0.06 -10.87
CA PRO A 353 47.04 -0.24 -10.08
C PRO A 353 46.73 -1.18 -8.91
N THR A 354 47.17 -2.44 -9.05
CA THR A 354 47.19 -3.40 -7.96
C THR A 354 48.00 -2.76 -6.84
N ALA A 355 47.37 -2.52 -5.71
CA ALA A 355 48.05 -2.08 -4.49
C ALA A 355 49.31 -2.94 -4.32
N ALA A 356 50.48 -2.30 -4.37
CA ALA A 356 51.77 -2.93 -4.37
C ALA A 356 51.82 -4.04 -3.34
N LYS A 357 52.10 -5.29 -3.75
CA LYS A 357 52.38 -6.41 -2.87
C LYS A 357 53.53 -6.00 -1.98
N LYS A 358 53.25 -5.76 -0.71
CA LYS A 358 54.31 -5.49 0.29
C LYS A 358 55.27 -6.65 0.26
N SER A 359 56.55 -6.34 -0.02
CA SER A 359 57.65 -7.28 -0.03
C SER A 359 57.69 -8.05 1.32
N PHE A 360 57.89 -9.35 1.25
CA PHE A 360 57.97 -10.27 2.39
C PHE A 360 58.99 -9.83 3.48
N VAL A 361 59.97 -9.00 3.08
CA VAL A 361 61.02 -8.47 3.97
C VAL A 361 60.49 -7.40 4.94
N GLN A 362 59.40 -6.71 4.62
CA GLN A 362 58.82 -5.63 5.44
C GLN A 362 57.91 -6.14 6.58
N SER A 363 57.62 -7.45 6.62
CA SER A 363 56.81 -8.07 7.67
C SER A 363 57.64 -8.52 8.87
N LEU A 364 58.99 -8.44 8.81
CA LEU A 364 59.90 -8.99 9.84
C LEU A 364 60.46 -7.92 10.81
N ILE A 365 60.10 -6.65 10.67
CA ILE A 365 60.59 -5.57 11.57
C ILE A 365 59.42 -5.15 12.47
N PRO A 366 59.49 -5.40 13.80
CA PRO A 366 58.50 -4.90 14.76
C PRO A 366 58.73 -3.41 15.00
N MET A 367 57.89 -2.54 14.47
CA MET A 367 57.85 -1.13 14.85
C MET A 367 56.81 -0.89 15.96
N PRO A 368 57.14 -0.12 17.02
CA PRO A 368 56.20 0.15 18.09
C PRO A 368 55.09 1.12 17.66
N GLY A 369 53.89 0.71 17.98
CA GLY A 369 52.61 1.40 18.13
C GLY A 369 52.43 2.82 17.58
N ARG A 370 51.93 2.92 16.35
CA ARG A 370 51.05 4.03 15.96
C ARG A 370 49.65 3.49 15.87
N ALA A 371 48.75 4.14 16.61
CA ALA A 371 47.33 3.82 16.64
C ALA A 371 46.80 3.60 15.24
N ARG A 372 46.36 2.37 14.95
CA ARG A 372 45.58 2.05 13.75
C ARG A 372 44.23 2.70 13.89
N THR A 373 44.06 3.85 13.29
CA THR A 373 42.73 4.21 12.81
C THR A 373 42.32 3.11 11.83
N ARG A 374 41.38 2.29 12.23
CA ARG A 374 40.62 1.40 11.33
C ARG A 374 40.08 2.28 10.22
N PRO A 375 40.38 2.01 8.93
CA PRO A 375 39.55 2.55 7.88
C PRO A 375 38.20 1.85 8.05
N ASP A 376 37.17 2.65 8.31
CA ASP A 376 35.80 2.21 8.31
C ASP A 376 35.53 1.46 7.00
N ALA A 377 35.44 0.14 7.09
CA ALA A 377 34.94 -0.73 6.02
C ALA A 377 33.43 -0.54 5.77
N ALA A 378 32.84 0.51 6.35
CA ALA A 378 31.44 0.85 6.26
C ALA A 378 31.11 1.85 5.12
N ASN A 379 32.07 2.30 4.33
CA ASN A 379 31.83 3.28 3.25
C ASN A 379 32.20 2.79 1.85
N ALA A 380 32.21 1.48 1.59
CA ALA A 380 32.13 0.91 0.24
C ALA A 380 30.67 0.67 -0.20
N GLY A 381 29.70 1.19 0.58
CA GLY A 381 28.28 1.21 0.29
C GLY A 381 27.89 2.56 -0.31
N GLN A 382 27.59 2.55 -1.60
CA GLN A 382 26.74 3.52 -2.29
C GLN A 382 27.06 5.01 -2.06
N LYS A 383 27.94 5.56 -2.86
CA LYS A 383 27.73 6.90 -3.38
C LYS A 383 26.55 6.82 -4.37
N SER A 384 25.35 6.83 -3.85
CA SER A 384 24.11 7.13 -4.56
C SER A 384 24.20 8.59 -4.99
N GLY A 385 24.67 8.81 -6.23
CA GLY A 385 24.87 10.16 -6.75
C GLY A 385 25.76 10.23 -8.00
N ALA A 386 26.32 9.11 -8.47
CA ALA A 386 27.02 9.09 -9.76
C ALA A 386 25.97 9.02 -10.89
N THR A 387 25.53 10.19 -11.36
CA THR A 387 24.65 10.36 -12.53
C THR A 387 25.35 9.94 -13.83
N SER A 388 26.59 9.45 -13.79
CA SER A 388 27.39 9.03 -14.93
C SER A 388 27.96 7.63 -14.71
N ALA A 389 27.81 6.79 -15.71
CA ALA A 389 28.38 5.45 -15.79
C ALA A 389 29.10 5.27 -17.12
N HIS A 390 29.81 4.16 -17.27
CA HIS A 390 30.43 3.78 -18.51
C HIS A 390 29.77 2.51 -19.02
N ILE A 391 29.38 2.51 -20.30
CA ILE A 391 28.96 1.30 -21.01
C ILE A 391 30.06 0.87 -21.95
N TRP A 392 30.22 -0.43 -22.13
CA TRP A 392 31.16 -1.00 -23.03
C TRP A 392 30.45 -1.42 -24.31
N VAL A 393 30.89 -0.86 -25.44
CA VAL A 393 30.34 -1.18 -26.76
C VAL A 393 31.38 -1.91 -27.58
N LEU A 394 30.95 -2.82 -28.44
CA LEU A 394 31.82 -3.55 -29.33
C LEU A 394 31.93 -2.81 -30.68
N ARG A 395 33.07 -2.11 -30.92
CA ARG A 395 33.37 -1.50 -32.22
C ARG A 395 34.53 -2.24 -32.85
N ASN A 396 34.36 -2.70 -34.09
CA ASN A 396 35.39 -3.43 -34.84
C ASN A 396 36.04 -4.58 -34.07
N GLY A 397 35.25 -5.26 -33.21
CA GLY A 397 35.74 -6.39 -32.39
C GLY A 397 36.49 -6.01 -31.10
N HIS A 398 36.64 -4.71 -30.81
CA HIS A 398 37.30 -4.20 -29.62
C HIS A 398 36.28 -3.53 -28.65
N PRO A 399 36.41 -3.72 -27.33
CA PRO A 399 35.58 -3.05 -26.35
C PRO A 399 36.00 -1.57 -26.21
N GLU A 400 35.08 -0.64 -26.46
CA GLU A 400 35.26 0.79 -26.29
C GLU A 400 34.32 1.30 -25.21
N SER A 401 34.82 2.12 -24.27
CA SER A 401 33.98 2.68 -23.22
C SER A 401 33.35 3.99 -23.66
N ILE A 402 32.04 4.11 -23.47
CA ILE A 402 31.28 5.35 -23.67
C ILE A 402 30.76 5.82 -22.33
N ALA A 403 31.03 7.07 -21.97
CA ALA A 403 30.45 7.70 -20.78
C ALA A 403 28.99 8.05 -21.05
N VAL A 404 28.11 7.62 -20.17
CA VAL A 404 26.67 7.84 -20.26
C VAL A 404 26.12 8.42 -18.96
N LYS A 405 25.07 9.22 -19.07
CA LYS A 405 24.26 9.63 -17.93
C LYS A 405 23.14 8.63 -17.76
N LEU A 406 22.93 8.19 -16.52
CA LEU A 406 21.86 7.27 -16.16
C LEU A 406 20.57 8.07 -15.90
N GLY A 407 19.45 7.58 -16.43
CA GLY A 407 18.11 8.06 -16.18
C GLY A 407 17.30 7.06 -15.33
N LEU A 408 16.08 6.78 -15.77
CA LEU A 408 15.18 5.82 -15.12
C LEU A 408 15.68 4.39 -15.29
N SER A 409 15.41 3.56 -14.29
CA SER A 409 15.69 2.11 -14.33
C SER A 409 14.51 1.35 -13.74
N ASP A 410 14.06 0.32 -14.44
CA ASP A 410 13.01 -0.61 -13.97
C ASP A 410 13.58 -1.89 -13.34
N GLY A 411 14.92 -1.97 -13.22
CA GLY A 411 15.64 -3.12 -12.69
C GLY A 411 16.12 -4.10 -13.77
N LEU A 412 15.48 -4.18 -14.92
CA LEU A 412 15.90 -4.96 -16.10
C LEU A 412 16.71 -4.07 -17.05
N ASP A 413 16.12 -2.97 -17.45
CA ASP A 413 16.70 -1.98 -18.35
C ASP A 413 16.96 -0.67 -17.59
N THR A 414 17.87 0.12 -18.13
CA THR A 414 18.20 1.45 -17.60
C THR A 414 18.27 2.42 -18.78
N GLU A 415 17.58 3.54 -18.61
CA GLU A 415 17.69 4.67 -19.52
C GLU A 415 19.09 5.24 -19.50
N VAL A 416 19.67 5.43 -20.70
CA VAL A 416 20.98 6.04 -20.85
C VAL A 416 20.92 7.18 -21.84
N SER A 417 21.66 8.25 -21.56
CA SER A 417 21.85 9.40 -22.46
C SER A 417 23.33 9.79 -22.54
N GLY A 418 23.79 10.12 -23.71
CA GLY A 418 25.21 10.50 -23.91
C GLY A 418 25.53 10.71 -25.36
N ASP A 419 26.68 11.37 -25.61
CA ASP A 419 27.20 11.61 -26.94
C ASP A 419 27.77 10.31 -27.53
N GLY A 420 27.43 10.01 -28.80
CA GLY A 420 27.93 8.83 -29.51
C GLY A 420 27.05 7.59 -29.38
N LEU A 421 25.87 7.67 -28.74
CA LEU A 421 24.87 6.63 -28.73
C LEU A 421 24.06 6.68 -30.02
N THR A 422 24.06 5.56 -30.77
CA THR A 422 23.24 5.38 -31.97
C THR A 422 22.44 4.09 -31.84
N GLU A 423 21.25 4.09 -32.41
CA GLU A 423 20.43 2.89 -32.46
C GLU A 423 21.17 1.78 -33.23
N GLY A 424 21.12 0.56 -32.70
CA GLY A 424 21.84 -0.57 -33.31
C GLY A 424 23.26 -0.81 -32.78
N LEU A 425 23.78 0.02 -31.87
CA LEU A 425 25.06 -0.21 -31.20
C LEU A 425 25.03 -1.51 -30.38
N LEU A 426 26.13 -2.29 -30.48
CA LEU A 426 26.28 -3.54 -29.71
C LEU A 426 26.89 -3.23 -28.34
N VAL A 427 26.07 -3.31 -27.28
CA VAL A 427 26.51 -3.11 -25.91
C VAL A 427 26.90 -4.45 -25.32
N ILE A 428 28.05 -4.51 -24.64
CA ILE A 428 28.57 -5.74 -24.01
C ILE A 428 27.88 -5.96 -22.68
N THR A 429 27.26 -7.12 -22.51
CA THR A 429 26.58 -7.52 -21.27
C THR A 429 27.41 -8.45 -20.39
N ARG A 430 28.24 -9.31 -21.02
CA ARG A 430 29.13 -10.25 -20.31
C ARG A 430 30.28 -10.73 -21.19
N ALA A 431 31.34 -11.24 -20.58
CA ALA A 431 32.37 -11.97 -21.27
C ALA A 431 31.95 -13.44 -21.42
N ASN A 432 32.09 -13.99 -22.66
CA ASN A 432 31.94 -15.42 -22.88
C ASN A 432 33.26 -16.08 -22.50
N THR A 433 33.33 -16.69 -21.33
CA THR A 433 34.43 -17.61 -20.99
C THR A 433 34.28 -18.85 -21.85
N PRO A 434 35.25 -19.24 -22.69
CA PRO A 434 35.21 -20.52 -23.34
C PRO A 434 35.13 -21.59 -22.25
N SER A 435 34.11 -22.43 -22.31
CA SER A 435 34.01 -23.64 -21.47
C SER A 435 35.25 -24.48 -21.74
N ALA A 436 36.05 -24.72 -20.68
CA ALA A 436 37.23 -25.55 -20.71
C ALA A 436 36.87 -27.00 -21.01
#